data_afe3aa6600b58ea61f36c3ec6cbe26dc
#
_entry.id   afe3aa6600b58ea61f36c3ec6cbe26dc
#
_cell.length_a   1.000
_cell.length_b   1.000
_cell.length_c   1.000
_cell.angle_alpha   90.00
_cell.angle_beta   90.00
_cell.angle_gamma   90.00
#
_symmetry.space_group_name_H-M   'P 1'
#
loop_
_entity.id
_entity.type
_entity.pdbx_description
1 polymer ?
#
loop_
_entity_poly.entity_id
_entity_poly.type
_entity_poly.pdbx_seq_one_letter_code
_entity_poly.pdbx_strand_id
1 'polypeptide(L)'
;MITSELFGTAPCGTPVHRYTLNGPEICVRIMDYGATVLGIDVPDIPGNVRDVVLGFDKLEDYFDNPACFGATIGPVANRTAGATITIDSTDWHMPANEGANNLHSDLEHGLHKRVWDAELDEAHNAVRMTTSLE
;
A
#
# COMPACT_ATOMS: atom_id res chain seq x y z
N MET A 1 -8.92 5.03 -18.39
CA MET A 1 -8.24 6.38 -18.39
C MET A 1 -7.63 6.57 -17.01
N ILE A 2 -6.34 6.89 -16.94
CA ILE A 2 -5.63 7.15 -15.69
C ILE A 2 -5.52 8.66 -15.48
N THR A 3 -5.70 9.11 -14.25
CA THR A 3 -5.37 10.47 -13.83
C THR A 3 -4.43 10.43 -12.64
N SER A 4 -3.55 11.43 -12.54
CA SER A 4 -2.61 11.58 -11.43
C SER A 4 -2.74 12.99 -10.86
N GLU A 5 -2.70 13.11 -9.54
CA GLU A 5 -2.72 14.38 -8.84
C GLU A 5 -1.85 14.34 -7.59
N LEU A 6 -1.34 15.50 -7.19
CA LEU A 6 -0.62 15.63 -5.93
C LEU A 6 -1.61 15.40 -4.78
N PHE A 7 -1.32 14.42 -3.93
CA PHE A 7 -2.15 14.08 -2.77
C PHE A 7 -1.62 14.67 -1.46
N GLY A 8 -0.31 14.90 -1.38
CA GLY A 8 0.34 15.51 -0.22
C GLY A 8 1.85 15.32 -0.24
N THR A 9 2.45 15.38 0.94
CA THR A 9 3.90 15.20 1.12
C THR A 9 4.16 14.19 2.23
N ALA A 10 4.99 13.19 1.95
CA ALA A 10 5.40 12.18 2.93
C ALA A 10 6.26 12.79 4.05
N PRO A 11 6.39 12.12 5.21
CA PRO A 11 7.23 12.61 6.32
C PRO A 11 8.70 12.87 5.94
N CYS A 12 9.21 12.16 4.93
CA CYS A 12 10.57 12.38 4.39
C CYS A 12 10.69 13.60 3.46
N GLY A 13 9.58 14.32 3.19
CA GLY A 13 9.55 15.49 2.30
C GLY A 13 9.28 15.16 0.82
N THR A 14 9.12 13.90 0.46
CA THR A 14 8.84 13.47 -0.91
C THR A 14 7.36 13.72 -1.24
N PRO A 15 7.03 14.32 -2.41
CA PRO A 15 5.65 14.42 -2.88
C PRO A 15 5.01 13.04 -3.03
N VAL A 16 3.74 12.96 -2.66
CA VAL A 16 2.91 11.75 -2.80
C VAL A 16 1.81 12.04 -3.81
N HIS A 17 1.64 11.14 -4.78
CA HIS A 17 0.60 11.26 -5.79
C HIS A 17 -0.47 10.19 -5.61
N ARG A 18 -1.70 10.59 -5.93
CA ARG A 18 -2.83 9.68 -6.06
C ARG A 18 -3.10 9.43 -7.54
N TYR A 19 -3.25 8.17 -7.89
CA TYR A 19 -3.58 7.69 -9.22
C TYR A 19 -4.99 7.14 -9.21
N THR A 20 -5.81 7.58 -10.17
CA THR A 20 -7.16 7.08 -10.35
C THR A 20 -7.26 6.35 -11.68
N LEU A 21 -7.54 5.06 -11.62
CA LEU A 21 -7.70 4.17 -12.76
C LEU A 21 -9.19 3.97 -13.02
N ASN A 22 -9.71 4.66 -14.04
CA ASN A 22 -11.12 4.58 -14.40
C ASN A 22 -11.34 3.46 -15.43
N GLY A 23 -12.00 2.40 -15.00
CA GLY A 23 -12.55 1.35 -15.86
C GLY A 23 -14.04 1.58 -16.16
N PRO A 24 -14.67 0.72 -16.98
CA PRO A 24 -16.08 0.85 -17.33
C PRO A 24 -17.03 0.58 -16.15
N GLU A 25 -16.64 -0.28 -15.21
CA GLU A 25 -17.47 -0.69 -14.07
C GLU A 25 -16.76 -0.53 -12.72
N ILE A 26 -15.45 -0.33 -12.74
CA ILE A 26 -14.64 -0.23 -11.52
C ILE A 26 -13.74 1.00 -11.63
N CYS A 27 -13.67 1.79 -10.55
CA CYS A 27 -12.69 2.84 -10.40
C CYS A 27 -11.79 2.49 -9.21
N VAL A 28 -10.47 2.50 -9.44
CA VAL A 28 -9.47 2.22 -8.40
C VAL A 28 -8.66 3.48 -8.12
N ARG A 29 -8.52 3.81 -6.84
CA ARG A 29 -7.62 4.87 -6.37
C ARG A 29 -6.48 4.24 -5.59
N ILE A 30 -5.27 4.59 -5.97
CA ILE A 30 -4.03 4.12 -5.31
C ILE A 30 -3.06 5.28 -5.17
N MET A 31 -2.25 5.30 -4.12
CA MET A 31 -1.16 6.28 -3.97
C MET A 31 0.20 5.60 -4.00
N ASP A 32 1.23 6.38 -4.36
CA ASP A 32 2.62 5.89 -4.38
C ASP A 32 3.24 5.78 -2.98
N TYR A 33 2.68 6.38 -1.94
CA TYR A 33 3.08 6.11 -0.57
C TYR A 33 2.59 4.73 -0.13
N GLY A 34 3.52 3.80 -0.03
CA GLY A 34 3.27 2.40 0.33
C GLY A 34 2.53 1.58 -0.74
N ALA A 35 2.42 2.07 -1.98
CA ALA A 35 1.56 1.48 -3.00
C ALA A 35 0.17 1.14 -2.42
N THR A 36 -0.39 2.10 -1.65
CA THR A 36 -1.59 1.91 -0.85
C THR A 36 -2.85 2.08 -1.68
N VAL A 37 -3.76 1.11 -1.61
CA VAL A 37 -5.10 1.20 -2.21
C VAL A 37 -5.96 2.12 -1.34
N LEU A 38 -6.40 3.25 -1.90
CA LEU A 38 -7.22 4.25 -1.21
C LEU A 38 -8.70 3.98 -1.32
N GLY A 39 -9.12 3.35 -2.43
CA GLY A 39 -10.53 3.07 -2.68
C GLY A 39 -10.73 2.23 -3.93
N ILE A 40 -11.81 1.46 -3.94
CA ILE A 40 -12.30 0.71 -5.09
C ILE A 40 -13.79 0.95 -5.17
N ASP A 41 -14.21 1.72 -6.16
CA ASP A 41 -15.61 1.99 -6.42
C ASP A 41 -16.18 0.92 -7.34
N VAL A 42 -17.24 0.27 -6.90
CA VAL A 42 -17.95 -0.76 -7.64
C VAL A 42 -19.44 -0.41 -7.77
N PRO A 43 -20.12 -0.87 -8.85
CA PRO A 43 -21.56 -0.72 -8.94
C PRO A 43 -22.27 -1.43 -7.78
N ASP A 44 -23.24 -0.74 -7.17
CA ASP A 44 -24.20 -1.32 -6.23
C ASP A 44 -25.59 -1.39 -6.91
N ILE A 45 -26.59 -1.95 -6.24
CA ILE A 45 -27.95 -2.15 -6.77
C ILE A 45 -28.67 -0.80 -6.98
N PRO A 46 -29.51 -0.67 -7.96
CA PRO A 46 -29.25 -0.22 -9.32
C PRO A 46 -28.87 1.27 -9.37
N GLY A 47 -27.74 1.55 -9.95
CA GLY A 47 -27.31 2.92 -10.30
C GLY A 47 -26.50 3.66 -9.24
N ASN A 48 -26.19 3.03 -8.11
CA ASN A 48 -25.28 3.57 -7.11
C ASN A 48 -23.87 2.99 -7.26
N VAL A 49 -22.88 3.77 -6.87
CA VAL A 49 -21.49 3.35 -6.77
C VAL A 49 -21.09 3.34 -5.30
N ARG A 50 -20.37 2.32 -4.88
CA ARG A 50 -19.89 2.17 -3.51
C ARG A 50 -18.40 1.89 -3.47
N ASP A 51 -17.69 2.62 -2.64
CA ASP A 51 -16.33 2.25 -2.25
C ASP A 51 -16.38 1.04 -1.30
N VAL A 52 -15.64 0.00 -1.63
CA VAL A 52 -15.57 -1.24 -0.84
C VAL A 52 -14.27 -1.39 -0.06
N VAL A 53 -13.43 -0.36 -0.03
CA VAL A 53 -12.16 -0.33 0.71
C VAL A 53 -12.31 0.57 1.95
N LEU A 54 -11.86 0.06 3.09
CA LEU A 54 -11.69 0.89 4.27
C LEU A 54 -10.40 1.72 4.13
N GLY A 55 -10.50 3.01 4.42
CA GLY A 55 -9.37 3.93 4.29
C GLY A 55 -9.65 5.27 4.95
N PHE A 56 -8.78 6.23 4.68
CA PHE A 56 -8.84 7.59 5.18
C PHE A 56 -8.91 8.58 4.02
N ASP A 57 -9.44 9.77 4.29
CA ASP A 57 -9.55 10.84 3.29
C ASP A 57 -8.25 11.64 3.12
N LYS A 58 -7.37 11.61 4.12
CA LYS A 58 -6.15 12.40 4.17
C LYS A 58 -4.91 11.53 4.19
N LEU A 59 -3.85 12.01 3.52
CA LEU A 59 -2.56 11.32 3.49
C LEU A 59 -1.98 11.12 4.90
N GLU A 60 -2.09 12.13 5.76
CA GLU A 60 -1.49 12.13 7.10
C GLU A 60 -2.01 10.98 7.97
N ASP A 61 -3.27 10.58 7.79
CA ASP A 61 -3.87 9.49 8.54
C ASP A 61 -3.28 8.12 8.18
N TYR A 62 -2.64 8.01 7.00
CA TYR A 62 -1.91 6.80 6.57
C TYR A 62 -0.51 6.69 7.17
N PHE A 63 0.04 7.76 7.74
CA PHE A 63 1.39 7.71 8.33
C PHE A 63 1.42 6.80 9.56
N ASP A 64 0.36 6.75 10.35
CA ASP A 64 0.23 5.81 11.46
C ASP A 64 -0.45 4.50 11.00
N ASN A 65 -1.65 4.57 10.45
CA ASN A 65 -2.45 3.47 9.87
C ASN A 65 -2.26 2.10 10.56
N PRO A 66 -2.55 1.99 11.86
CA PRO A 66 -2.27 0.76 12.63
C PRO A 66 -3.09 -0.45 12.17
N ALA A 67 -4.21 -0.22 11.47
CA ALA A 67 -5.03 -1.26 10.86
C ALA A 67 -4.52 -1.69 9.47
N CYS A 68 -3.47 -1.08 8.95
CA CYS A 68 -2.91 -1.33 7.63
C CYS A 68 -3.93 -1.23 6.49
N PHE A 69 -4.90 -0.30 6.58
CA PHE A 69 -5.90 -0.11 5.53
C PHE A 69 -5.24 0.14 4.18
N GLY A 70 -5.61 -0.67 3.18
CA GLY A 70 -5.11 -0.60 1.81
C GLY A 70 -3.61 -0.83 1.63
N ALA A 71 -2.86 -1.09 2.70
CA ALA A 71 -1.40 -1.13 2.70
C ALA A 71 -0.84 -2.33 1.93
N THR A 72 0.23 -2.11 1.16
CA THR A 72 1.04 -3.17 0.58
C THR A 72 2.05 -3.66 1.61
N ILE A 73 1.82 -4.85 2.14
CA ILE A 73 2.62 -5.46 3.20
C ILE A 73 3.64 -6.41 2.59
N GLY A 74 4.89 -6.27 3.02
CA GLY A 74 5.99 -7.15 2.57
C GLY A 74 7.33 -6.80 3.21
N PRO A 75 8.36 -7.66 2.99
CA PRO A 75 8.36 -8.90 2.19
C PRO A 75 7.60 -10.07 2.82
N VAL A 76 7.37 -10.05 4.15
CA VAL A 76 6.61 -11.08 4.87
C VAL A 76 5.37 -10.44 5.48
N ALA A 77 4.21 -11.04 5.24
CA ALA A 77 2.94 -10.59 5.79
C ALA A 77 2.50 -11.49 6.95
N ASN A 78 1.62 -10.94 7.81
CA ASN A 78 1.08 -11.61 8.98
C ASN A 78 2.18 -11.96 10.01
N ARG A 79 1.97 -12.98 10.84
CA ARG A 79 2.83 -13.33 11.97
C ARG A 79 3.85 -14.38 11.60
N THR A 80 5.10 -14.13 12.02
CA THR A 80 6.18 -15.11 11.99
C THR A 80 6.60 -15.44 13.41
N ALA A 81 6.40 -16.69 13.82
CA ALA A 81 6.74 -17.16 15.16
C ALA A 81 8.25 -17.01 15.42
N GLY A 82 8.60 -16.50 16.60
CA GLY A 82 9.99 -16.28 16.99
C GLY A 82 10.74 -15.30 16.10
N ALA A 83 10.02 -14.48 15.28
CA ALA A 83 10.59 -13.50 14.37
C ALA A 83 11.71 -14.06 13.46
N THR A 84 11.64 -15.35 13.11
CA THR A 84 12.68 -16.04 12.33
C THR A 84 12.05 -16.92 11.27
N ILE A 85 12.60 -16.84 10.05
CA ILE A 85 12.29 -17.76 8.94
C ILE A 85 13.57 -18.45 8.49
N THR A 86 13.46 -19.74 8.15
CA THR A 86 14.58 -20.53 7.63
C THR A 86 14.39 -20.75 6.14
N ILE A 87 15.33 -20.33 5.32
CA ILE A 87 15.35 -20.53 3.88
C ILE A 87 16.70 -21.18 3.52
N ASP A 88 16.68 -22.31 2.83
CA ASP A 88 17.88 -23.07 2.42
C ASP A 88 18.87 -23.28 3.60
N SER A 89 18.34 -23.69 4.76
CA SER A 89 19.10 -23.94 6.00
C SER A 89 19.77 -22.67 6.58
N THR A 90 19.39 -21.48 6.13
CA THR A 90 19.85 -20.20 6.68
C THR A 90 18.71 -19.52 7.42
N ASP A 91 18.97 -19.13 8.66
CA ASP A 91 18.01 -18.39 9.48
C ASP A 91 18.07 -16.90 9.19
N TRP A 92 16.90 -16.35 8.85
CA TRP A 92 16.69 -14.91 8.62
C TRP A 92 15.88 -14.34 9.78
N HIS A 93 16.47 -13.39 10.49
CA HIS A 93 15.86 -12.76 11.65
C HIS A 93 15.18 -11.43 11.26
N MET A 94 13.97 -11.24 11.76
CA MET A 94 13.19 -10.02 11.60
C MET A 94 13.04 -9.30 12.95
N PRO A 95 12.68 -8.01 12.97
CA PRO A 95 12.35 -7.33 14.22
C PRO A 95 11.22 -8.05 14.97
N ALA A 96 11.41 -8.33 16.25
CA ALA A 96 10.35 -8.83 17.13
C ALA A 96 9.46 -7.64 17.55
N ASN A 97 8.48 -7.31 16.73
CA ASN A 97 7.59 -6.15 16.89
C ASN A 97 6.22 -6.50 17.48
N GLU A 98 5.96 -7.79 17.76
CA GLU A 98 4.76 -8.27 18.45
C GLU A 98 5.15 -9.35 19.48
N GLY A 99 5.55 -8.92 20.67
CA GLY A 99 6.11 -9.82 21.69
C GLY A 99 7.38 -10.49 21.17
N ALA A 100 7.40 -11.84 21.13
CA ALA A 100 8.51 -12.61 20.58
C ALA A 100 8.39 -12.84 19.06
N ASN A 101 7.31 -12.40 18.44
CA ASN A 101 7.01 -12.65 17.04
C ASN A 101 7.28 -11.42 16.17
N ASN A 102 7.39 -11.64 14.86
CA ASN A 102 7.30 -10.56 13.89
C ASN A 102 5.88 -10.46 13.33
N LEU A 103 5.37 -9.24 13.18
CA LEU A 103 4.14 -8.91 12.47
C LEU A 103 4.48 -7.99 11.31
N HIS A 104 4.11 -8.40 10.08
CA HIS A 104 4.17 -7.58 8.88
C HIS A 104 5.56 -7.01 8.54
N SER A 105 6.62 -7.79 8.77
CA SER A 105 8.01 -7.40 8.52
C SER A 105 8.48 -6.24 9.39
N ASP A 106 8.32 -5.01 8.95
CA ASP A 106 8.68 -3.78 9.67
C ASP A 106 7.50 -2.81 9.62
N LEU A 107 6.89 -2.54 10.77
CA LEU A 107 5.72 -1.65 10.88
C LEU A 107 6.11 -0.16 10.82
N GLU A 108 7.39 0.17 11.03
CA GLU A 108 7.86 1.55 11.03
C GLU A 108 8.51 1.96 9.70
N HIS A 109 9.25 1.04 9.05
CA HIS A 109 10.03 1.32 7.84
C HIS A 109 9.71 0.37 6.68
N GLY A 110 8.67 -0.47 6.81
CA GLY A 110 8.26 -1.45 5.83
C GLY A 110 7.84 -0.86 4.49
N LEU A 111 7.47 -1.73 3.56
CA LEU A 111 7.09 -1.33 2.20
C LEU A 111 5.95 -0.31 2.17
N HIS A 112 5.04 -0.38 3.13
CA HIS A 112 3.89 0.52 3.27
C HIS A 112 4.22 1.91 3.84
N LYS A 113 5.48 2.15 4.25
CA LYS A 113 5.94 3.41 4.87
C LYS A 113 6.92 4.20 4.00
N ARG A 114 7.01 3.90 2.71
CA ARG A 114 7.90 4.59 1.77
C ARG A 114 7.20 4.99 0.49
N VAL A 115 7.70 6.02 -0.16
CA VAL A 115 7.20 6.41 -1.49
C VAL A 115 7.83 5.49 -2.53
N TRP A 116 7.01 4.96 -3.44
CA TRP A 116 7.42 4.07 -4.52
C TRP A 116 7.52 4.86 -5.83
N ASP A 117 8.40 4.43 -6.71
CA ASP A 117 8.41 4.93 -8.08
C ASP A 117 7.17 4.43 -8.82
N ALA A 118 6.47 5.33 -9.51
CA ALA A 118 5.25 5.02 -10.24
C ALA A 118 5.40 5.33 -11.73
N GLU A 119 5.06 4.38 -12.57
CA GLU A 119 5.05 4.48 -14.03
C GLU A 119 3.63 4.21 -14.55
N LEU A 120 3.11 5.14 -15.36
CA LEU A 120 1.78 5.02 -15.95
C LEU A 120 1.84 4.22 -17.25
N ASP A 121 0.96 3.23 -17.38
CA ASP A 121 0.69 2.52 -18.63
C ASP A 121 -0.73 2.85 -19.10
N GLU A 122 -0.86 3.92 -19.86
CA GLU A 122 -2.15 4.39 -20.34
C GLU A 122 -2.81 3.41 -21.31
N ALA A 123 -2.02 2.65 -22.07
CA ALA A 123 -2.53 1.69 -23.04
C ALA A 123 -3.29 0.54 -22.36
N HIS A 124 -2.86 0.15 -21.18
CA HIS A 124 -3.46 -0.93 -20.40
C HIS A 124 -4.26 -0.46 -19.19
N ASN A 125 -4.44 0.87 -19.02
CA ASN A 125 -5.09 1.47 -17.85
C ASN A 125 -4.49 0.93 -16.55
N ALA A 126 -3.17 0.95 -16.45
CA ALA A 126 -2.41 0.39 -15.34
C ALA A 126 -1.37 1.38 -14.79
N VAL A 127 -1.05 1.26 -13.50
CA VAL A 127 0.11 1.89 -12.89
C VAL A 127 1.04 0.81 -12.37
N ARG A 128 2.32 0.90 -12.74
CA ARG A 128 3.37 0.05 -12.19
C ARG A 128 4.07 0.80 -11.08
N MET A 129 4.12 0.19 -9.90
CA MET A 129 4.83 0.75 -8.76
C MET A 129 6.00 -0.14 -8.38
N THR A 130 7.17 0.45 -8.19
CA THR A 130 8.40 -0.25 -7.86
C THR A 130 9.10 0.39 -6.67
N THR A 131 9.73 -0.42 -5.85
CA THR A 131 10.62 0.01 -4.78
C THR A 131 11.72 -1.02 -4.56
N SER A 132 12.82 -0.63 -3.93
CA SER A 132 13.90 -1.54 -3.55
C SER A 132 13.84 -1.84 -2.06
N LEU A 133 14.20 -3.07 -1.69
CA LEU A 133 14.56 -3.45 -0.33
C LEU A 133 16.08 -3.34 -0.24
N GLU A 134 16.57 -2.50 0.66
CA GLU A 134 17.99 -2.43 1.02
C GLU A 134 18.30 -3.37 2.19
#